data_d6e068eb739a72ed068c0c0562683302
#
_entry.id   d6e068eb739a72ed068c0c0562683302
#
_cell.length_a   1.000
_cell.length_b   1.000
_cell.length_c   1.000
_cell.angle_alpha   90.00
_cell.angle_beta   90.00
_cell.angle_gamma   90.00
#
_symmetry.space_group_name_H-M   'P 1'
#
loop_
_entity.id
_entity.type
_entity.pdbx_description
1 polymer ?
#
loop_
_entity_poly.entity_id
_entity_poly.type
_entity_poly.pdbx_seq_one_letter_code
_entity_poly.pdbx_strand_id
1 'polypeptide(L)'
;MPERHRDAGFTLIEIMVALAVFSLAALALLRLESATVRGAGILQTSVTADMVAQNVAIDAMTGAQPPTAGRERGTETNGGRTWAWTRAVSALGGGQVMRIDVAVSDPRGGQVLARSTLVRPRDQPR
;
A
#
# COMPACT_ATOMS: atom_id res chain seq x y z
N MET A 1 28.41 66.98 8.59
CA MET A 1 28.20 66.08 9.76
C MET A 1 28.08 64.66 9.19
N PRO A 2 29.04 63.77 9.42
CA PRO A 2 28.85 62.38 9.01
C PRO A 2 27.75 61.75 9.85
N GLU A 3 26.71 61.28 9.22
CA GLU A 3 25.68 60.51 9.88
C GLU A 3 26.33 59.23 10.41
N ARG A 4 26.44 59.10 11.73
CA ARG A 4 26.79 57.86 12.37
C ARG A 4 25.65 56.90 12.12
N HIS A 5 25.76 56.02 11.17
CA HIS A 5 24.93 54.85 11.11
C HIS A 5 25.07 54.13 12.47
N ARG A 6 24.06 54.23 13.28
CA ARG A 6 23.93 53.40 14.48
C ARG A 6 23.77 51.99 13.96
N ASP A 7 24.83 51.21 13.93
CA ASP A 7 24.74 49.76 13.84
C ASP A 7 24.04 49.26 15.11
N ALA A 8 22.70 49.21 15.04
CA ALA A 8 21.91 48.60 16.09
C ALA A 8 22.09 47.09 15.98
N GLY A 9 22.98 46.53 16.80
CA GLY A 9 23.13 45.10 16.94
C GLY A 9 21.82 44.46 17.46
N PHE A 10 21.59 43.19 17.14
CA PHE A 10 20.48 42.43 17.65
C PHE A 10 20.53 42.32 19.19
N THR A 11 19.40 42.42 19.85
CA THR A 11 19.30 42.19 21.28
C THR A 11 19.32 40.67 21.57
N LEU A 12 19.80 40.29 22.75
CA LEU A 12 19.83 38.88 23.16
C LEU A 12 18.42 38.22 23.11
N ILE A 13 17.40 38.95 23.54
CA ILE A 13 16.03 38.44 23.51
C ILE A 13 15.51 38.23 22.07
N GLU A 14 15.91 39.08 21.15
CA GLU A 14 15.56 38.98 19.74
C GLU A 14 16.13 37.72 19.11
N ILE A 15 17.38 37.39 19.41
CA ILE A 15 18.03 36.14 18.99
C ILE A 15 17.34 34.94 19.62
N MET A 16 16.98 34.99 20.89
CA MET A 16 16.29 33.90 21.58
C MET A 16 14.90 33.64 20.96
N VAL A 17 14.16 34.68 20.64
CA VAL A 17 12.86 34.58 19.97
C VAL A 17 13.02 34.03 18.56
N ALA A 18 14.00 34.48 17.80
CA ALA A 18 14.29 34.00 16.46
C ALA A 18 14.65 32.49 16.49
N LEU A 19 15.48 32.05 17.43
CA LEU A 19 15.81 30.63 17.61
C LEU A 19 14.61 29.79 18.02
N ALA A 20 13.74 30.30 18.87
CA ALA A 20 12.51 29.61 19.28
C ALA A 20 11.58 29.41 18.09
N VAL A 21 11.35 30.44 17.29
CA VAL A 21 10.52 30.37 16.05
C VAL A 21 11.13 29.43 15.05
N PHE A 22 12.44 29.52 14.82
CA PHE A 22 13.16 28.62 13.91
C PHE A 22 13.04 27.14 14.35
N SER A 23 13.19 26.87 15.66
CA SER A 23 13.09 25.52 16.21
C SER A 23 11.68 24.94 16.02
N LEU A 24 10.64 25.74 16.22
CA LEU A 24 9.25 25.32 15.96
C LEU A 24 9.01 25.03 14.49
N ALA A 25 9.51 25.88 13.59
CA ALA A 25 9.40 25.68 12.15
C ALA A 25 10.14 24.42 11.71
N ALA A 26 11.36 24.18 12.22
CA ALA A 26 12.14 22.98 11.92
C ALA A 26 11.42 21.71 12.41
N LEU A 27 10.86 21.72 13.62
CA LEU A 27 10.08 20.59 14.14
C LEU A 27 8.83 20.31 13.30
N ALA A 28 8.13 21.35 12.87
CA ALA A 28 6.96 21.21 12.01
C ALA A 28 7.34 20.57 10.65
N LEU A 29 8.45 21.00 10.06
CA LEU A 29 8.95 20.44 8.81
C LEU A 29 9.34 18.97 8.95
N LEU A 30 10.06 18.59 10.02
CA LEU A 30 10.43 17.21 10.29
C LEU A 30 9.21 16.31 10.49
N ARG A 31 8.16 16.80 11.14
CA ARG A 31 6.89 16.07 11.28
C ARG A 31 6.21 15.85 9.94
N LEU A 32 6.22 16.85 9.07
CA LEU A 32 5.64 16.75 7.72
C LEU A 32 6.38 15.71 6.88
N GLU A 33 7.71 15.73 6.88
CA GLU A 33 8.52 14.72 6.17
C GLU A 33 8.24 13.31 6.67
N SER A 34 8.16 13.10 7.98
CA SER A 34 7.87 11.80 8.57
C SER A 34 6.47 11.29 8.19
N ALA A 35 5.50 12.16 8.06
CA ALA A 35 4.15 11.81 7.61
C ALA A 35 4.14 11.40 6.12
N THR A 36 4.88 12.13 5.28
CA THR A 36 5.01 11.86 3.84
C THR A 36 5.68 10.52 3.58
N VAL A 37 6.79 10.23 4.27
CA VAL A 37 7.51 8.95 4.13
C VAL A 37 6.65 7.76 4.56
N ARG A 38 5.91 7.89 5.67
CA ARG A 38 4.97 6.86 6.12
C ARG A 38 3.83 6.63 5.13
N GLY A 39 3.26 7.71 4.60
CA GLY A 39 2.21 7.64 3.58
C GLY A 39 2.68 6.94 2.30
N ALA A 40 3.87 7.25 1.82
CA ALA A 40 4.47 6.60 0.66
C ALA A 40 4.71 5.09 0.90
N GLY A 41 5.17 4.70 2.09
CA GLY A 41 5.37 3.30 2.45
C GLY A 41 4.07 2.50 2.49
N ILE A 42 3.00 3.07 3.03
CA ILE A 42 1.67 2.45 3.06
C ILE A 42 1.14 2.27 1.63
N LEU A 43 1.27 3.29 0.79
CA LEU A 43 0.82 3.23 -0.60
C LEU A 43 1.58 2.17 -1.39
N GLN A 44 2.91 2.10 -1.25
CA GLN A 44 3.73 1.09 -1.89
C GLN A 44 3.33 -0.34 -1.46
N THR A 45 3.07 -0.55 -0.18
CA THR A 45 2.59 -1.84 0.35
C THR A 45 1.24 -2.22 -0.26
N SER A 46 0.30 -1.30 -0.33
CA SER A 46 -1.02 -1.53 -0.91
C SER A 46 -0.95 -1.84 -2.41
N VAL A 47 -0.15 -1.11 -3.16
CA VAL A 47 0.03 -1.34 -4.61
C VAL A 47 0.67 -2.71 -4.86
N THR A 48 1.69 -3.09 -4.09
CA THR A 48 2.34 -4.40 -4.26
C THR A 48 1.39 -5.54 -3.89
N ALA A 49 0.62 -5.40 -2.83
CA ALA A 49 -0.40 -6.38 -2.44
C ALA A 49 -1.49 -6.53 -3.50
N ASP A 50 -1.90 -5.43 -4.12
CA ASP A 50 -2.88 -5.44 -5.22
C ASP A 50 -2.35 -6.16 -6.46
N MET A 51 -1.08 -5.94 -6.81
CA MET A 51 -0.40 -6.67 -7.89
C MET A 51 -0.39 -8.19 -7.63
N VAL A 52 -0.09 -8.61 -6.40
CA VAL A 52 -0.13 -10.02 -6.02
C VAL A 52 -1.55 -10.59 -6.16
N ALA A 53 -2.55 -9.87 -5.68
CA ALA A 53 -3.95 -10.29 -5.80
C ALA A 53 -4.38 -10.44 -7.26
N GLN A 54 -3.98 -9.53 -8.13
CA GLN A 54 -4.26 -9.60 -9.55
C GLN A 54 -3.52 -10.78 -10.22
N ASN A 55 -2.25 -11.00 -9.91
CA ASN A 55 -1.46 -12.12 -10.46
C ASN A 55 -2.10 -13.46 -10.12
N VAL A 56 -2.44 -13.68 -8.85
CA VAL A 56 -3.10 -14.92 -8.39
C VAL A 56 -4.47 -15.11 -9.05
N ALA A 57 -5.22 -14.02 -9.24
CA ALA A 57 -6.51 -14.06 -9.91
C ALA A 57 -6.36 -14.37 -11.41
N ILE A 58 -5.39 -13.77 -12.09
CA ILE A 58 -5.10 -14.00 -13.52
C ILE A 58 -4.63 -15.43 -13.75
N ASP A 59 -3.79 -15.98 -12.89
CA ASP A 59 -3.35 -17.38 -12.94
C ASP A 59 -4.56 -18.33 -12.91
N ALA A 60 -5.54 -18.05 -12.07
CA ALA A 60 -6.78 -18.82 -12.02
C ALA A 60 -7.66 -18.65 -13.26
N MET A 61 -7.55 -17.49 -13.93
CA MET A 61 -8.30 -17.21 -15.17
C MET A 61 -7.68 -17.87 -16.40
N THR A 62 -6.35 -17.92 -16.47
CA THR A 62 -5.58 -18.33 -17.67
C THR A 62 -5.08 -19.76 -17.60
N GLY A 63 -5.16 -20.39 -16.42
CA GLY A 63 -4.77 -21.80 -16.25
C GLY A 63 -5.48 -22.72 -17.25
N ALA A 64 -4.75 -23.69 -17.78
CA ALA A 64 -5.26 -24.66 -18.75
C ALA A 64 -6.43 -25.49 -18.22
N GLN A 65 -6.50 -25.66 -16.91
CA GLN A 65 -7.65 -26.28 -16.22
C GLN A 65 -8.42 -25.23 -15.41
N PRO A 66 -9.75 -25.24 -15.45
CA PRO A 66 -10.53 -24.36 -14.59
C PRO A 66 -10.23 -24.65 -13.14
N PRO A 67 -10.15 -23.62 -12.29
CA PRO A 67 -9.89 -23.80 -10.87
C PRO A 67 -11.04 -24.60 -10.23
N THR A 68 -10.66 -25.51 -9.34
CA THR A 68 -11.64 -26.29 -8.59
C THR A 68 -12.36 -25.40 -7.58
N ALA A 69 -13.67 -25.62 -7.40
CA ALA A 69 -14.42 -24.93 -6.36
C ALA A 69 -13.85 -25.26 -4.96
N GLY A 70 -13.72 -24.25 -4.12
CA GLY A 70 -13.16 -24.40 -2.77
C GLY A 70 -12.22 -23.26 -2.41
N ARG A 71 -11.46 -23.48 -1.35
CA ARG A 71 -10.45 -22.52 -0.87
C ARG A 71 -9.05 -23.07 -1.00
N GLU A 72 -8.17 -22.23 -1.43
CA GLU A 72 -6.75 -22.49 -1.60
C GLU A 72 -5.93 -21.38 -0.95
N ARG A 73 -4.77 -21.71 -0.44
CA ARG A 73 -3.85 -20.77 0.18
C ARG A 73 -2.47 -20.98 -0.40
N GLY A 74 -1.73 -19.88 -0.47
CA GLY A 74 -0.37 -19.91 -0.91
C GLY A 74 0.39 -18.66 -0.49
N THR A 75 1.60 -18.60 -0.95
CA THR A 75 2.47 -17.43 -0.79
C THR A 75 3.04 -17.02 -2.14
N GLU A 76 3.28 -15.73 -2.31
CA GLU A 76 3.93 -15.17 -3.48
C GLU A 76 4.95 -14.12 -3.05
N THR A 77 6.11 -14.10 -3.68
CA THR A 77 7.13 -13.08 -3.46
C THR A 77 7.03 -12.01 -4.53
N ASN A 78 6.84 -10.77 -4.10
CA ASN A 78 6.77 -9.62 -4.98
C ASN A 78 7.35 -8.39 -4.27
N GLY A 79 8.13 -7.58 -4.98
CA GLY A 79 8.78 -6.41 -4.41
C GLY A 79 9.77 -6.73 -3.28
N GLY A 80 10.44 -7.89 -3.33
CA GLY A 80 11.37 -8.34 -2.29
C GLY A 80 10.71 -8.78 -0.98
N ARG A 81 9.39 -8.97 -0.98
CA ARG A 81 8.59 -9.32 0.18
C ARG A 81 7.70 -10.52 -0.10
N THR A 82 7.50 -11.37 0.88
CA THR A 82 6.57 -12.51 0.78
C THR A 82 5.18 -12.09 1.23
N TRP A 83 4.17 -12.47 0.46
CA TRP A 83 2.76 -12.20 0.70
C TRP A 83 2.00 -13.49 0.85
N ALA A 84 1.08 -13.54 1.79
CA ALA A 84 0.14 -14.65 1.91
C ALA A 84 -1.14 -14.33 1.14
N TRP A 85 -1.64 -15.30 0.38
CA TRP A 85 -2.91 -15.14 -0.32
C TRP A 85 -3.87 -16.28 -0.03
N THR A 86 -5.14 -15.99 -0.12
CA THR A 86 -6.23 -16.96 -0.07
C THR A 86 -7.09 -16.77 -1.29
N ARG A 87 -7.38 -17.85 -2.01
CA ARG A 87 -8.25 -17.87 -3.18
C ARG A 87 -9.49 -18.70 -2.86
N ALA A 88 -10.67 -18.11 -3.03
CA ALA A 88 -11.94 -18.81 -2.92
C ALA A 88 -12.60 -18.86 -4.30
N VAL A 89 -12.96 -20.05 -4.73
CA VAL A 89 -13.64 -20.28 -6.00
C VAL A 89 -15.03 -20.82 -5.72
N SER A 90 -16.03 -20.15 -6.26
CA SER A 90 -17.44 -20.50 -6.12
C SER A 90 -18.13 -20.53 -7.46
N ALA A 91 -19.10 -21.43 -7.63
CA ALA A 91 -19.92 -21.50 -8.82
C ALA A 91 -21.12 -20.55 -8.69
N LEU A 92 -21.41 -19.84 -9.78
CA LEU A 92 -22.58 -18.97 -9.92
C LEU A 92 -23.44 -19.43 -11.10
N GLY A 93 -24.71 -19.03 -11.11
CA GLY A 93 -25.61 -19.28 -12.25
C GLY A 93 -25.79 -20.76 -12.59
N GLY A 94 -25.99 -21.62 -11.58
CA GLY A 94 -26.14 -23.07 -11.82
C GLY A 94 -24.85 -23.77 -12.28
N GLY A 95 -23.69 -23.18 -12.02
CA GLY A 95 -22.40 -23.75 -12.37
C GLY A 95 -21.83 -23.32 -13.72
N GLN A 96 -22.49 -22.40 -14.42
CA GLN A 96 -22.04 -21.91 -15.73
C GLN A 96 -20.89 -20.91 -15.60
N VAL A 97 -20.75 -20.27 -14.44
CA VAL A 97 -19.78 -19.23 -14.19
C VAL A 97 -19.06 -19.51 -12.89
N MET A 98 -17.75 -19.32 -12.87
CA MET A 98 -16.91 -19.43 -11.68
C MET A 98 -16.53 -18.02 -11.21
N ARG A 99 -16.81 -17.75 -9.93
CA ARG A 99 -16.32 -16.54 -9.26
C ARG A 99 -15.05 -16.86 -8.51
N ILE A 100 -14.06 -16.05 -8.68
CA ILE A 100 -12.74 -16.19 -8.07
C ILE A 100 -12.50 -14.96 -7.20
N ASP A 101 -12.44 -15.16 -5.90
CA ASP A 101 -12.11 -14.12 -4.92
C ASP A 101 -10.72 -14.38 -4.37
N VAL A 102 -9.84 -13.41 -4.48
CA VAL A 102 -8.48 -13.45 -3.94
C VAL A 102 -8.33 -12.39 -2.86
N ALA A 103 -7.78 -12.77 -1.72
CA ALA A 103 -7.41 -11.88 -0.64
C ALA A 103 -5.91 -12.04 -0.35
N VAL A 104 -5.20 -10.92 -0.25
CA VAL A 104 -3.76 -10.87 0.05
C VAL A 104 -3.55 -10.21 1.39
N SER A 105 -2.71 -10.82 2.21
CA SER A 105 -2.37 -10.33 3.54
C SER A 105 -0.87 -10.39 3.79
N ASP A 106 -0.42 -9.63 4.78
CA ASP A 106 0.91 -9.81 5.34
C ASP A 106 0.96 -11.13 6.13
N PRO A 107 1.93 -12.02 5.88
CA PRO A 107 2.06 -13.27 6.63
C PRO A 107 2.19 -13.08 8.14
N ARG A 108 2.68 -11.92 8.56
CA ARG A 108 2.93 -11.60 9.98
C ARG A 108 1.71 -11.01 10.69
N GLY A 109 0.86 -10.30 9.96
CA GLY A 109 -0.21 -9.50 10.57
C GLY A 109 -1.62 -10.03 10.36
N GLY A 110 -1.85 -10.96 9.42
CA GLY A 110 -3.18 -11.51 9.13
C GLY A 110 -4.20 -10.51 8.57
N GLN A 111 -3.86 -9.23 8.50
CA GLN A 111 -4.73 -8.21 7.94
C GLN A 111 -4.77 -8.29 6.41
N VAL A 112 -5.96 -8.27 5.84
CA VAL A 112 -6.14 -8.21 4.39
C VAL A 112 -5.75 -6.83 3.88
N LEU A 113 -4.79 -6.80 2.96
CA LEU A 113 -4.22 -5.59 2.37
C LEU A 113 -4.75 -5.31 0.96
N ALA A 114 -5.16 -6.36 0.24
CA ALA A 114 -5.75 -6.24 -1.10
C ALA A 114 -6.74 -7.36 -1.35
N ARG A 115 -7.70 -7.08 -2.24
CA ARG A 115 -8.70 -8.05 -2.72
C ARG A 115 -8.87 -7.90 -4.22
N SER A 116 -9.06 -9.03 -4.91
CA SER A 116 -9.44 -9.05 -6.31
C SER A 116 -10.57 -10.05 -6.51
N THR A 117 -11.55 -9.68 -7.31
CA THR A 117 -12.67 -10.57 -7.68
C THR A 117 -12.76 -10.64 -9.18
N LEU A 118 -12.68 -11.83 -9.73
CA LEU A 118 -12.83 -12.09 -11.16
C LEU A 118 -13.93 -13.12 -11.39
N VAL A 119 -14.47 -13.12 -12.59
CA VAL A 119 -15.49 -14.05 -13.04
C VAL A 119 -15.00 -14.74 -14.29
N ARG A 120 -14.99 -16.08 -14.30
CA ARG A 120 -14.61 -16.90 -15.45
C ARG A 120 -15.81 -17.75 -15.89
N PRO A 121 -16.19 -17.70 -17.17
CA PRO A 121 -17.12 -18.69 -17.71
C PRO A 121 -16.53 -20.10 -17.55
N ARG A 122 -17.37 -21.05 -17.18
CA ARG A 122 -16.94 -22.44 -17.17
C ARG A 122 -16.87 -22.92 -18.62
N ASP A 123 -15.71 -23.41 -19.01
CA ASP A 123 -15.57 -23.99 -20.34
C ASP A 123 -16.53 -25.15 -20.47
N GLN A 124 -17.54 -24.99 -21.32
CA GLN A 124 -18.37 -26.11 -21.71
C GLN A 124 -17.57 -26.98 -22.64
N PRO A 125 -17.43 -28.29 -22.35
CA PRO A 125 -16.83 -29.19 -23.32
C PRO A 125 -17.68 -29.14 -24.59
N ARG A 126 -17.03 -28.84 -25.69
CA ARG A 126 -17.64 -28.92 -27.03
C ARG A 126 -17.88 -30.38 -27.38
#